data_c9eb4dbdb2914fed5df7a9693df2157f
#
_entry.id   c9eb4dbdb2914fed5df7a9693df2157f
#
_cell.length_a   1.000
_cell.length_b   1.000
_cell.length_c   1.000
_cell.angle_alpha   90.00
_cell.angle_beta   90.00
_cell.angle_gamma   90.00
#
_symmetry.space_group_name_H-M   'P 1'
#
loop_
_entity.id
_entity.type
_entity.pdbx_description
1 polymer ?
#
loop_
_entity_poly.entity_id
_entity_poly.type
_entity_poly.pdbx_seq_one_letter_code
_entity_poly.pdbx_strand_id
1 'polypeptide(L)'
;MYNNEELLLDIRLNILSKYVKKFILVESLIDHQGNTKKNSFEIENFKKFKDKIVHLKIENFPKELLGTWEKENFQRNFISKATENLLDDDYVIISDVDEIPNLTNLRNFEKYKFTAFKQSNFCFKINMKNITFPNWYGSKLCKKKYLKSPQWLRNQKVKKYSIFEFYKIKWNIIQNGGWHFSFLMNADQIRNKIKSFAHDELNKKEFLEISEIKKKLL
;
A
#
# COMPACT_ATOMS: atom_id res chain seq x y z
N MET A 1 -4.03 0.18 -2.37
CA MET A 1 -5.08 1.18 -2.58
C MET A 1 -4.52 2.23 -3.53
N TYR A 2 -5.37 2.85 -4.37
CA TYR A 2 -4.96 3.83 -5.38
C TYR A 2 -5.63 5.18 -5.12
N ASN A 3 -4.88 6.27 -5.26
CA ASN A 3 -5.35 7.64 -5.09
C ASN A 3 -4.55 8.62 -5.96
N ASN A 4 -4.67 8.45 -7.30
CA ASN A 4 -3.99 9.29 -8.32
C ASN A 4 -2.44 9.20 -8.32
N GLU A 5 -1.86 8.06 -7.88
CA GLU A 5 -0.42 7.83 -7.94
C GLU A 5 -0.03 7.11 -9.24
N GLU A 6 -0.35 7.67 -10.41
CA GLU A 6 -0.12 7.03 -11.72
C GLU A 6 1.33 6.64 -11.94
N LEU A 7 2.28 7.54 -11.66
CA LEU A 7 3.72 7.27 -11.81
C LEU A 7 4.16 6.08 -10.96
N LEU A 8 3.74 6.06 -9.69
CA LEU A 8 4.10 4.98 -8.77
C LEU A 8 3.44 3.66 -9.18
N LEU A 9 2.21 3.72 -9.65
CA LEU A 9 1.52 2.55 -10.18
C LEU A 9 2.23 2.01 -11.41
N ASP A 10 2.64 2.85 -12.36
CA ASP A 10 3.37 2.41 -13.56
C ASP A 10 4.70 1.75 -13.19
N ILE A 11 5.51 2.37 -12.34
CA ILE A 11 6.77 1.80 -11.84
C ILE A 11 6.50 0.44 -11.18
N ARG A 12 5.51 0.36 -10.29
CA ARG A 12 5.11 -0.87 -9.61
C ARG A 12 4.72 -1.97 -10.58
N LEU A 13 3.87 -1.68 -11.56
CA LEU A 13 3.43 -2.64 -12.57
C LEU A 13 4.59 -3.16 -13.40
N ASN A 14 5.48 -2.28 -13.87
CA ASN A 14 6.66 -2.67 -14.66
C ASN A 14 7.62 -3.57 -13.86
N ILE A 15 7.87 -3.28 -12.57
CA ILE A 15 8.77 -4.08 -11.72
C ILE A 15 8.15 -5.44 -11.38
N LEU A 16 6.86 -5.48 -11.03
CA LEU A 16 6.25 -6.67 -10.44
C LEU A 16 5.57 -7.59 -11.44
N SER A 17 5.24 -7.12 -12.66
CA SER A 17 4.39 -7.85 -13.61
C SER A 17 4.95 -9.23 -14.01
N LYS A 18 6.25 -9.42 -13.99
CA LYS A 18 6.87 -10.71 -14.30
C LYS A 18 6.77 -11.74 -13.16
N TYR A 19 6.43 -11.30 -11.95
CA TYR A 19 6.36 -12.17 -10.76
C TYR A 19 4.94 -12.47 -10.31
N VAL A 20 3.98 -11.57 -10.61
CA VAL A 20 2.60 -11.71 -10.12
C VAL A 20 1.64 -12.01 -11.26
N LYS A 21 0.64 -12.82 -10.95
CA LYS A 21 -0.42 -13.22 -11.90
C LYS A 21 -1.42 -12.09 -12.12
N LYS A 22 -1.86 -11.44 -11.03
CA LYS A 22 -2.84 -10.36 -11.03
C LYS A 22 -2.47 -9.26 -10.07
N PHE A 23 -2.86 -8.03 -10.41
CA PHE A 23 -2.84 -6.85 -9.53
C PHE A 23 -4.28 -6.50 -9.19
N ILE A 24 -4.59 -6.47 -7.90
CA ILE A 24 -5.89 -6.02 -7.41
C ILE A 24 -5.73 -4.56 -7.02
N LEU A 25 -6.38 -3.68 -7.77
CA LEU A 25 -6.37 -2.25 -7.55
C LEU A 25 -7.71 -1.83 -6.98
N VAL A 26 -7.73 -1.33 -5.74
CA VAL A 26 -8.94 -0.81 -5.10
C VAL A 26 -8.87 0.70 -5.08
N GLU A 27 -9.87 1.32 -5.69
CA GLU A 27 -10.06 2.76 -5.73
C GLU A 27 -11.40 3.13 -5.09
N SER A 28 -11.43 4.20 -4.32
CA SER A 28 -12.67 4.84 -3.91
C SER A 28 -12.91 6.09 -4.76
N LEU A 29 -14.13 6.29 -5.25
CA LEU A 29 -14.54 7.48 -6.02
C LEU A 29 -14.78 8.70 -5.11
N ILE A 30 -14.83 8.48 -3.80
CA ILE A 30 -14.89 9.51 -2.77
C ILE A 30 -13.67 9.41 -1.86
N ASP A 31 -13.19 10.54 -1.34
CA ASP A 31 -12.10 10.55 -0.37
C ASP A 31 -12.60 10.13 1.03
N HIS A 32 -11.67 9.98 1.98
CA HIS A 32 -12.03 9.61 3.34
C HIS A 32 -12.76 10.73 4.10
N GLN A 33 -12.74 11.96 3.58
CA GLN A 33 -13.53 13.08 4.09
C GLN A 33 -14.97 13.11 3.53
N GLY A 34 -15.26 12.29 2.50
CA GLY A 34 -16.58 12.20 1.86
C GLY A 34 -16.74 13.02 0.58
N ASN A 35 -15.66 13.66 0.08
CA ASN A 35 -15.74 14.46 -1.14
C ASN A 35 -15.50 13.57 -2.38
N THR A 36 -16.21 13.87 -3.47
CA THR A 36 -16.00 13.20 -4.76
C THR A 36 -14.61 13.53 -5.32
N LYS A 37 -13.89 12.51 -5.73
CA LYS A 37 -12.59 12.66 -6.38
C LYS A 37 -12.78 13.03 -7.86
N LYS A 38 -11.98 14.00 -8.33
CA LYS A 38 -12.03 14.46 -9.73
C LYS A 38 -11.39 13.47 -10.72
N ASN A 39 -10.37 12.74 -10.29
CA ASN A 39 -9.62 11.81 -11.13
C ASN A 39 -9.83 10.38 -10.63
N SER A 40 -10.00 9.46 -11.56
CA SER A 40 -10.11 8.04 -11.33
C SER A 40 -9.07 7.27 -12.13
N PHE A 41 -8.87 6.01 -11.78
CA PHE A 41 -7.99 5.13 -12.52
C PHE A 41 -8.53 4.87 -13.94
N GLU A 42 -7.69 5.13 -14.94
CA GLU A 42 -7.99 4.88 -16.35
C GLU A 42 -7.12 3.70 -16.84
N ILE A 43 -7.75 2.57 -17.18
CA ILE A 43 -7.06 1.36 -17.64
C ILE A 43 -6.29 1.61 -18.96
N GLU A 44 -6.76 2.55 -19.76
CA GLU A 44 -6.14 2.91 -21.04
C GLU A 44 -4.72 3.48 -20.88
N ASN A 45 -4.41 4.10 -19.74
CA ASN A 45 -3.06 4.55 -19.39
C ASN A 45 -2.10 3.37 -19.10
N PHE A 46 -2.67 2.17 -18.88
CA PHE A 46 -1.93 0.97 -18.46
C PHE A 46 -2.22 -0.24 -19.37
N LYS A 47 -2.46 0.00 -20.67
CA LYS A 47 -2.84 -1.03 -21.67
C LYS A 47 -1.96 -2.28 -21.62
N LYS A 48 -0.65 -2.11 -21.45
CA LYS A 48 0.33 -3.20 -21.33
C LYS A 48 -0.01 -4.21 -20.20
N PHE A 49 -0.74 -3.77 -19.18
CA PHE A 49 -1.05 -4.56 -18.00
C PHE A 49 -2.54 -4.88 -17.88
N LYS A 50 -3.36 -4.53 -18.86
CA LYS A 50 -4.83 -4.65 -18.84
C LYS A 50 -5.28 -6.04 -18.37
N ASP A 51 -4.69 -7.10 -18.94
CA ASP A 51 -5.08 -8.48 -18.61
C ASP A 51 -4.64 -8.93 -17.20
N LYS A 52 -3.78 -8.14 -16.54
CA LYS A 52 -3.30 -8.43 -15.18
C LYS A 52 -3.98 -7.59 -14.12
N ILE A 53 -4.66 -6.51 -14.45
CA ILE A 53 -5.28 -5.60 -13.50
C ILE A 53 -6.73 -6.02 -13.25
N VAL A 54 -7.06 -6.20 -11.98
CA VAL A 54 -8.43 -6.32 -11.48
C VAL A 54 -8.74 -5.02 -10.74
N HIS A 55 -9.56 -4.16 -11.36
CA HIS A 55 -9.93 -2.87 -10.79
C HIS A 55 -11.26 -2.99 -10.05
N LEU A 56 -11.25 -2.68 -8.76
CA LEU A 56 -12.41 -2.64 -7.88
C LEU A 56 -12.71 -1.19 -7.49
N LYS A 57 -13.90 -0.73 -7.78
CA LYS A 57 -14.38 0.62 -7.44
C LYS A 57 -15.28 0.57 -6.20
N ILE A 58 -15.07 1.52 -5.29
CA ILE A 58 -15.98 1.83 -4.19
C ILE A 58 -16.65 3.14 -4.55
N GLU A 59 -17.93 3.07 -4.88
CA GLU A 59 -18.73 4.25 -5.24
C GLU A 59 -19.05 5.08 -3.99
N ASN A 60 -19.46 4.40 -2.92
CA ASN A 60 -19.78 5.02 -1.64
C ASN A 60 -19.30 4.16 -0.48
N PHE A 61 -18.90 4.80 0.62
CA PHE A 61 -18.69 4.10 1.88
C PHE A 61 -20.03 3.83 2.59
N PRO A 62 -20.15 2.73 3.33
CA PRO A 62 -21.30 2.52 4.22
C PRO A 62 -21.49 3.72 5.16
N LYS A 63 -22.74 4.11 5.38
CA LYS A 63 -23.10 5.29 6.19
C LYS A 63 -22.64 5.19 7.64
N GLU A 64 -22.51 3.97 8.12
CA GLU A 64 -22.05 3.63 9.47
C GLU A 64 -20.57 3.95 9.71
N LEU A 65 -19.78 4.04 8.62
CA LEU A 65 -18.34 4.36 8.71
C LEU A 65 -18.15 5.87 8.81
N LEU A 66 -18.08 6.38 10.02
CA LEU A 66 -17.93 7.82 10.28
C LEU A 66 -16.46 8.26 10.27
N GLY A 67 -15.55 7.42 10.75
CA GLY A 67 -14.14 7.74 10.87
C GLY A 67 -13.36 7.55 9.57
N THR A 68 -12.34 8.39 9.36
CA THR A 68 -11.44 8.31 8.20
C THR A 68 -10.66 6.99 8.18
N TRP A 69 -10.20 6.53 9.34
CA TRP A 69 -9.53 5.23 9.50
C TRP A 69 -10.44 4.03 9.21
N GLU A 70 -11.73 4.12 9.56
CA GLU A 70 -12.71 3.08 9.26
C GLU A 70 -12.90 2.95 7.75
N LYS A 71 -12.97 4.08 7.03
CA LYS A 71 -13.07 4.12 5.56
C LYS A 71 -11.81 3.57 4.89
N GLU A 72 -10.62 3.90 5.40
CA GLU A 72 -9.36 3.33 4.92
C GLU A 72 -9.31 1.81 5.12
N ASN A 73 -9.70 1.34 6.30
CA ASN A 73 -9.77 -0.08 6.63
C ASN A 73 -10.76 -0.82 5.73
N PHE A 74 -11.93 -0.22 5.50
CA PHE A 74 -12.94 -0.75 4.57
C PHE A 74 -12.37 -0.85 3.16
N GLN A 75 -11.76 0.22 2.65
CA GLN A 75 -11.15 0.23 1.31
C GLN A 75 -10.10 -0.87 1.16
N ARG A 76 -9.23 -1.07 2.16
CA ARG A 76 -8.24 -2.15 2.12
C ARG A 76 -8.89 -3.53 2.20
N ASN A 77 -9.90 -3.71 3.03
CA ASN A 77 -10.63 -4.98 3.12
C ASN A 77 -11.44 -5.30 1.85
N PHE A 78 -11.77 -4.29 1.03
CA PHE A 78 -12.45 -4.49 -0.25
C PHE A 78 -11.64 -5.36 -1.24
N ILE A 79 -10.33 -5.47 -1.05
CA ILE A 79 -9.45 -6.42 -1.76
C ILE A 79 -9.99 -7.85 -1.64
N SER A 80 -10.65 -8.21 -0.54
CA SER A 80 -11.21 -9.55 -0.30
C SER A 80 -12.13 -10.00 -1.43
N LYS A 81 -12.91 -9.10 -2.03
CA LYS A 81 -13.81 -9.42 -3.16
C LYS A 81 -13.10 -10.05 -4.37
N ALA A 82 -11.85 -9.64 -4.63
CA ALA A 82 -11.06 -10.21 -5.72
C ALA A 82 -10.21 -11.42 -5.27
N THR A 83 -10.20 -11.74 -3.98
CA THR A 83 -9.45 -12.90 -3.46
C THR A 83 -10.35 -14.07 -3.04
N GLU A 84 -11.68 -13.93 -3.16
CA GLU A 84 -12.65 -14.97 -2.78
C GLU A 84 -12.43 -16.26 -3.57
N ASN A 85 -12.17 -16.16 -4.87
CA ASN A 85 -12.03 -17.30 -5.78
C ASN A 85 -10.57 -17.83 -5.87
N LEU A 86 -9.66 -17.34 -5.02
CA LEU A 86 -8.30 -17.88 -4.96
C LEU A 86 -8.28 -19.22 -4.24
N LEU A 87 -7.39 -20.11 -4.69
CA LEU A 87 -7.13 -21.37 -4.01
C LEU A 87 -6.42 -21.11 -2.67
N ASP A 88 -6.60 -22.00 -1.72
CA ASP A 88 -6.01 -21.93 -0.38
C ASP A 88 -4.48 -21.78 -0.39
N ASP A 89 -3.82 -22.37 -1.38
CA ASP A 89 -2.37 -22.30 -1.53
C ASP A 89 -1.87 -21.17 -2.43
N ASP A 90 -2.76 -20.36 -3.01
CA ASP A 90 -2.38 -19.16 -3.73
C ASP A 90 -1.76 -18.13 -2.78
N TYR A 91 -0.70 -17.46 -3.26
CA TYR A 91 -0.02 -16.42 -2.50
C TYR A 91 -0.65 -15.04 -2.75
N VAL A 92 -0.86 -14.30 -1.67
CA VAL A 92 -1.39 -12.93 -1.69
C VAL A 92 -0.37 -11.99 -1.07
N ILE A 93 -0.05 -10.91 -1.78
CA ILE A 93 0.75 -9.79 -1.25
C ILE A 93 -0.19 -8.62 -0.99
N ILE A 94 -0.21 -8.15 0.26
CA ILE A 94 -0.89 -6.91 0.63
C ILE A 94 0.15 -5.80 0.75
N SER A 95 -0.02 -4.73 -0.03
CA SER A 95 0.83 -3.54 0.03
C SER A 95 0.11 -2.33 -0.56
N ASP A 96 0.48 -1.14 -0.15
CA ASP A 96 -0.03 0.09 -0.75
C ASP A 96 0.68 0.38 -2.09
N VAL A 97 0.15 1.29 -2.91
CA VAL A 97 0.66 1.52 -4.27
C VAL A 97 2.10 2.05 -4.26
N ASP A 98 2.44 2.83 -3.23
CA ASP A 98 3.76 3.43 -3.01
C ASP A 98 4.78 2.48 -2.34
N GLU A 99 4.38 1.24 -2.08
CA GLU A 99 5.23 0.17 -1.56
C GLU A 99 5.54 -0.84 -2.66
N ILE A 100 6.77 -0.89 -3.13
CA ILE A 100 7.20 -1.79 -4.20
C ILE A 100 8.10 -2.89 -3.62
N PRO A 101 7.57 -4.10 -3.34
CA PRO A 101 8.39 -5.20 -2.83
C PRO A 101 9.36 -5.70 -3.90
N ASN A 102 10.59 -5.99 -3.48
CA ASN A 102 11.59 -6.60 -4.36
C ASN A 102 11.45 -8.13 -4.35
N LEU A 103 10.74 -8.66 -5.33
CA LEU A 103 10.48 -10.10 -5.43
C LEU A 103 11.68 -10.90 -5.94
N THR A 104 12.73 -10.26 -6.48
CA THR A 104 13.97 -10.96 -6.84
C THR A 104 14.68 -11.54 -5.62
N ASN A 105 14.49 -10.91 -4.46
CA ASN A 105 15.09 -11.33 -3.20
C ASN A 105 14.20 -12.28 -2.38
N LEU A 106 13.03 -12.64 -2.91
CA LEU A 106 12.11 -13.54 -2.21
C LEU A 106 12.73 -14.93 -2.03
N ARG A 107 13.03 -15.29 -0.78
CA ARG A 107 13.67 -16.57 -0.40
C ARG A 107 12.94 -17.23 0.75
N ASN A 108 12.87 -18.55 0.73
CA ASN A 108 12.32 -19.39 1.81
C ASN A 108 10.87 -19.05 2.22
N PHE A 109 10.12 -18.32 1.40
CA PHE A 109 8.78 -17.86 1.75
C PHE A 109 7.80 -19.03 1.92
N GLU A 110 8.04 -20.14 1.22
CA GLU A 110 7.22 -21.36 1.31
C GLU A 110 7.30 -22.03 2.68
N LYS A 111 8.42 -21.85 3.39
CA LYS A 111 8.67 -22.42 4.72
C LYS A 111 7.97 -21.65 5.85
N TYR A 112 7.39 -20.48 5.55
CA TYR A 112 6.77 -19.60 6.52
C TYR A 112 5.33 -19.30 6.16
N LYS A 113 4.47 -19.19 7.17
CA LYS A 113 3.08 -18.74 6.95
C LYS A 113 3.01 -17.28 6.49
N PHE A 114 3.93 -16.45 6.97
CA PHE A 114 3.95 -15.01 6.74
C PHE A 114 5.35 -14.52 6.38
N THR A 115 5.43 -13.70 5.36
CA THR A 115 6.66 -13.03 4.92
C THR A 115 6.44 -11.53 4.92
N ALA A 116 7.42 -10.76 5.41
CA ALA A 116 7.43 -9.31 5.38
C ALA A 116 8.64 -8.80 4.61
N PHE A 117 8.45 -7.70 3.89
CA PHE A 117 9.52 -7.07 3.11
C PHE A 117 10.08 -5.88 3.89
N LYS A 118 11.39 -5.94 4.22
CA LYS A 118 12.12 -4.80 4.77
C LYS A 118 12.49 -3.87 3.63
N GLN A 119 11.70 -2.85 3.42
CA GLN A 119 11.82 -1.88 2.33
C GLN A 119 12.58 -0.65 2.79
N SER A 120 13.40 -0.07 1.89
CA SER A 120 14.00 1.24 2.12
C SER A 120 12.94 2.32 2.00
N ASN A 121 12.91 3.25 2.95
CA ASN A 121 11.92 4.32 3.00
C ASN A 121 12.49 5.61 2.40
N PHE A 122 11.79 6.16 1.42
CA PHE A 122 12.12 7.41 0.73
C PHE A 122 10.95 8.39 0.85
N CYS A 123 11.27 9.67 1.01
CA CYS A 123 10.28 10.74 1.07
C CYS A 123 10.55 11.79 0.01
N PHE A 124 9.51 12.27 -0.64
CA PHE A 124 9.50 13.37 -1.60
C PHE A 124 10.24 13.10 -2.92
N LYS A 125 11.44 12.51 -2.89
CA LYS A 125 12.26 12.19 -4.08
C LYS A 125 12.73 10.75 -4.03
N ILE A 126 12.98 10.16 -5.20
CA ILE A 126 13.43 8.75 -5.32
C ILE A 126 14.81 8.49 -4.70
N ASN A 127 15.60 9.53 -4.52
CA ASN A 127 16.96 9.48 -3.93
C ASN A 127 17.02 10.07 -2.51
N MET A 128 15.89 10.55 -1.96
CA MET A 128 15.85 11.12 -0.61
C MET A 128 15.41 10.07 0.40
N LYS A 129 16.39 9.35 0.96
CA LYS A 129 16.14 8.33 1.98
C LYS A 129 15.73 8.97 3.31
N ASN A 130 14.68 8.46 3.94
CA ASN A 130 14.26 8.86 5.27
C ASN A 130 15.27 8.35 6.30
N ILE A 131 15.99 9.25 6.96
CA ILE A 131 17.02 8.89 7.96
C ILE A 131 16.41 8.54 9.33
N THR A 132 15.28 9.12 9.67
CA THR A 132 14.58 8.88 10.96
C THR A 132 13.91 7.50 10.95
N PHE A 133 13.23 7.15 9.85
CA PHE A 133 12.55 5.87 9.65
C PHE A 133 13.06 5.19 8.39
N PRO A 134 14.32 4.70 8.36
CA PRO A 134 14.97 4.22 7.14
C PRO A 134 14.39 2.93 6.59
N ASN A 135 13.61 2.21 7.39
CA ASN A 135 13.03 0.91 7.05
C ASN A 135 11.50 0.93 7.19
N TRP A 136 10.84 0.30 6.24
CA TRP A 136 9.39 0.14 6.20
C TRP A 136 9.01 -1.32 6.02
N TYR A 137 7.91 -1.76 6.66
CA TYR A 137 7.44 -3.15 6.63
C TYR A 137 5.97 -3.23 6.22
N GLY A 138 5.57 -2.42 5.26
CA GLY A 138 4.19 -2.37 4.80
C GLY A 138 3.78 -3.58 3.99
N SER A 139 4.60 -3.96 3.01
CA SER A 139 4.33 -5.10 2.14
C SER A 139 4.48 -6.42 2.88
N LYS A 140 3.44 -7.26 2.82
CA LYS A 140 3.38 -8.56 3.49
C LYS A 140 2.76 -9.62 2.58
N LEU A 141 3.25 -10.85 2.69
CA LEU A 141 2.83 -11.99 1.87
C LEU A 141 2.41 -13.14 2.78
N CYS A 142 1.33 -13.82 2.41
CA CYS A 142 0.93 -15.11 2.96
C CYS A 142 0.15 -15.94 1.93
N LYS A 143 -0.06 -17.22 2.20
CA LYS A 143 -1.05 -18.02 1.45
C LYS A 143 -2.47 -17.55 1.78
N LYS A 144 -3.40 -17.71 0.83
CA LYS A 144 -4.82 -17.34 0.99
C LYS A 144 -5.44 -17.91 2.26
N LYS A 145 -5.19 -19.19 2.56
CA LYS A 145 -5.70 -19.87 3.78
C LYS A 145 -5.27 -19.24 5.11
N TYR A 146 -4.19 -18.41 5.11
CA TYR A 146 -3.73 -17.70 6.30
C TYR A 146 -4.15 -16.23 6.34
N LEU A 147 -4.78 -15.74 5.28
CA LEU A 147 -5.24 -14.35 5.17
C LEU A 147 -6.61 -14.20 5.85
N LYS A 148 -6.64 -13.72 7.10
CA LYS A 148 -7.91 -13.42 7.79
C LYS A 148 -8.66 -12.28 7.11
N SER A 149 -7.97 -11.17 6.88
CA SER A 149 -8.40 -10.07 5.99
C SER A 149 -7.17 -9.25 5.55
N PRO A 150 -7.27 -8.47 4.46
CA PRO A 150 -6.19 -7.58 4.01
C PRO A 150 -5.74 -6.61 5.10
N GLN A 151 -6.68 -5.96 5.78
CA GLN A 151 -6.37 -5.02 6.86
C GLN A 151 -5.77 -5.72 8.09
N TRP A 152 -6.26 -6.92 8.43
CA TRP A 152 -5.66 -7.69 9.51
C TRP A 152 -4.18 -7.99 9.23
N LEU A 153 -3.84 -8.47 8.02
CA LEU A 153 -2.45 -8.75 7.66
C LEU A 153 -1.61 -7.47 7.69
N ARG A 154 -2.14 -6.35 7.19
CA ARG A 154 -1.49 -5.04 7.21
C ARG A 154 -1.13 -4.62 8.63
N ASN A 155 -2.02 -4.81 9.59
CA ASN A 155 -1.86 -4.39 10.97
C ASN A 155 -0.88 -5.26 11.78
N GLN A 156 -0.50 -6.45 11.30
CA GLN A 156 0.41 -7.30 12.04
C GLN A 156 1.79 -6.64 12.18
N LYS A 157 2.25 -6.47 13.42
CA LYS A 157 3.57 -5.90 13.71
C LYS A 157 4.67 -6.88 13.31
N VAL A 158 5.64 -6.41 12.54
CA VAL A 158 6.80 -7.22 12.13
C VAL A 158 7.90 -7.06 13.16
N LYS A 159 8.05 -8.06 14.02
CA LYS A 159 9.08 -8.13 15.07
C LYS A 159 9.68 -9.53 15.09
N LYS A 160 10.92 -9.64 15.55
CA LYS A 160 11.48 -10.92 16.01
C LYS A 160 10.98 -11.14 17.43
N TYR A 161 10.37 -12.28 17.67
CA TYR A 161 9.88 -12.68 18.98
C TYR A 161 10.77 -13.76 19.60
N SER A 162 10.81 -13.81 20.93
CA SER A 162 11.48 -14.89 21.67
C SER A 162 10.79 -16.24 21.36
N ILE A 163 11.52 -17.33 21.56
CA ILE A 163 10.97 -18.69 21.46
C ILE A 163 9.79 -18.92 22.42
N PHE A 164 9.74 -18.19 23.54
CA PHE A 164 8.63 -18.26 24.51
C PHE A 164 7.35 -17.56 24.03
N GLU A 165 7.44 -16.76 22.97
CA GLU A 165 6.29 -16.05 22.38
C GLU A 165 5.73 -16.82 21.17
N PHE A 166 5.57 -18.15 21.30
CA PHE A 166 5.13 -19.08 20.24
C PHE A 166 3.75 -18.74 19.64
N TYR A 167 2.93 -17.97 20.35
CA TYR A 167 1.61 -17.48 19.90
C TYR A 167 1.71 -16.28 18.95
N LYS A 168 2.88 -15.66 18.81
CA LYS A 168 3.11 -14.53 17.90
C LYS A 168 3.43 -15.01 16.49
N ILE A 169 3.19 -14.14 15.51
CA ILE A 169 3.51 -14.41 14.12
C ILE A 169 5.02 -14.53 13.94
N LYS A 170 5.48 -15.70 13.47
CA LYS A 170 6.86 -15.91 13.05
C LYS A 170 7.03 -15.42 11.61
N TRP A 171 7.77 -14.33 11.44
CA TRP A 171 8.01 -13.71 10.16
C TRP A 171 9.26 -14.24 9.45
N ASN A 172 9.12 -14.54 8.14
CA ASN A 172 10.25 -14.50 7.22
C ASN A 172 10.45 -13.03 6.80
N ILE A 173 11.59 -12.43 7.13
CA ILE A 173 11.89 -11.02 6.81
C ILE A 173 12.86 -10.96 5.65
N ILE A 174 12.38 -10.55 4.49
CA ILE A 174 13.20 -10.36 3.29
C ILE A 174 14.02 -9.07 3.44
N GLN A 175 15.33 -9.23 3.58
CA GLN A 175 16.27 -8.09 3.58
C GLN A 175 16.37 -7.49 2.17
N ASN A 176 16.65 -6.19 2.06
CA ASN A 176 16.58 -5.45 0.79
C ASN A 176 15.28 -5.73 0.05
N GLY A 177 14.18 -5.71 0.82
CA GLY A 177 12.85 -6.15 0.40
C GLY A 177 12.11 -5.17 -0.51
N GLY A 178 12.78 -4.14 -1.02
CA GLY A 178 12.20 -3.17 -1.96
C GLY A 178 12.19 -1.75 -1.43
N TRP A 179 11.20 -0.98 -1.86
CA TRP A 179 11.13 0.46 -1.68
C TRP A 179 9.73 0.90 -1.23
N HIS A 180 9.69 1.92 -0.39
CA HIS A 180 8.51 2.67 -0.03
C HIS A 180 8.74 4.14 -0.35
N PHE A 181 7.84 4.77 -1.14
CA PHE A 181 7.97 6.13 -1.65
C PHE A 181 6.86 7.03 -1.14
N SER A 182 7.07 7.61 0.05
CA SER A 182 6.10 8.57 0.59
C SER A 182 6.19 9.91 -0.15
N PHE A 183 5.03 10.44 -0.57
CA PHE A 183 4.93 11.78 -1.15
C PHE A 183 5.81 12.01 -2.40
N LEU A 184 6.02 11.00 -3.24
CA LEU A 184 6.72 11.15 -4.53
C LEU A 184 5.80 11.85 -5.53
N MET A 185 5.61 13.16 -5.36
CA MET A 185 4.72 13.99 -6.13
C MET A 185 5.06 15.48 -5.95
N ASN A 186 4.45 16.37 -6.74
CA ASN A 186 4.66 17.81 -6.60
C ASN A 186 3.98 18.39 -5.34
N ALA A 187 4.32 19.66 -4.99
CA ALA A 187 3.86 20.29 -3.76
C ALA A 187 2.33 20.41 -3.65
N ASP A 188 1.64 20.68 -4.77
CA ASP A 188 0.17 20.77 -4.79
C ASP A 188 -0.48 19.40 -4.59
N GLN A 189 0.07 18.36 -5.20
CA GLN A 189 -0.37 16.98 -5.01
C GLN A 189 -0.14 16.52 -3.58
N ILE A 190 1.02 16.87 -2.96
CA ILE A 190 1.31 16.56 -1.55
C ILE A 190 0.26 17.23 -0.66
N ARG A 191 -0.01 18.53 -0.86
CA ARG A 191 -1.03 19.24 -0.09
C ARG A 191 -2.41 18.60 -0.21
N ASN A 192 -2.82 18.25 -1.43
CA ASN A 192 -4.11 17.61 -1.67
C ASN A 192 -4.16 16.21 -1.02
N LYS A 193 -3.08 15.46 -1.12
CA LYS A 193 -2.95 14.15 -0.48
C LYS A 193 -3.10 14.26 1.05
N ILE A 194 -2.41 15.21 1.69
CA ILE A 194 -2.52 15.44 3.14
C ILE A 194 -3.98 15.77 3.53
N LYS A 195 -4.67 16.62 2.75
CA LYS A 195 -6.07 16.98 3.02
C LYS A 195 -7.04 15.81 2.87
N SER A 196 -6.77 14.85 2.00
CA SER A 196 -7.65 13.71 1.71
C SER A 196 -7.36 12.46 2.56
N PHE A 197 -6.27 12.47 3.34
CA PHE A 197 -5.83 11.34 4.14
C PHE A 197 -6.60 11.16 5.45
N ALA A 198 -6.53 9.93 5.97
CA ALA A 198 -7.03 9.56 7.30
C ALA A 198 -6.17 10.13 8.46
N HIS A 199 -5.01 10.68 8.17
CA HIS A 199 -4.07 11.24 9.14
C HIS A 199 -4.40 12.71 9.45
N ASP A 200 -5.44 12.96 10.24
CA ASP A 200 -5.86 14.32 10.62
C ASP A 200 -4.78 15.08 11.40
N GLU A 201 -3.84 14.36 12.07
CA GLU A 201 -2.70 14.95 12.76
C GLU A 201 -1.73 15.67 11.81
N LEU A 202 -1.72 15.33 10.52
CA LEU A 202 -0.93 16.01 9.49
C LEU A 202 -1.65 17.21 8.86
N ASN A 203 -2.95 17.38 9.14
CA ASN A 203 -3.78 18.45 8.58
C ASN A 203 -3.60 19.79 9.35
N LYS A 204 -2.38 20.08 9.79
CA LYS A 204 -2.00 21.35 10.44
C LYS A 204 -1.55 22.35 9.39
N LYS A 205 -1.80 23.65 9.63
CA LYS A 205 -1.41 24.74 8.71
C LYS A 205 0.05 24.65 8.26
N GLU A 206 0.97 24.31 9.17
CA GLU A 206 2.41 24.17 8.94
C GLU A 206 2.75 23.12 7.86
N PHE A 207 1.94 22.07 7.72
CA PHE A 207 2.14 21.01 6.72
C PHE A 207 1.39 21.27 5.41
N LEU A 208 0.48 22.24 5.40
CA LEU A 208 -0.37 22.56 4.24
C LEU A 208 0.14 23.77 3.44
N GLU A 209 1.08 24.55 3.98
CA GLU A 209 1.68 25.67 3.28
C GLU A 209 2.61 25.17 2.16
N ILE A 210 2.30 25.55 0.93
CA ILE A 210 3.08 25.15 -0.26
C ILE A 210 4.53 25.58 -0.15
N SER A 211 4.80 26.74 0.46
CA SER A 211 6.16 27.25 0.71
C SER A 211 6.98 26.29 1.58
N GLU A 212 6.39 25.76 2.65
CA GLU A 212 7.05 24.82 3.55
C GLU A 212 7.22 23.42 2.89
N ILE A 213 6.23 22.99 2.11
CA ILE A 213 6.36 21.76 1.32
C ILE A 213 7.48 21.89 0.29
N LYS A 214 7.58 23.03 -0.41
CA LYS A 214 8.64 23.29 -1.40
C LYS A 214 10.02 23.30 -0.76
N LYS A 215 10.20 23.86 0.45
CA LYS A 215 11.48 23.79 1.19
C LYS A 215 11.92 22.35 1.46
N LYS A 216 11.01 21.43 1.73
CA LYS A 216 11.32 20.01 1.91
C LYS A 216 11.64 19.29 0.59
N LEU A 217 11.25 19.86 -0.54
CA LEU A 217 11.52 19.32 -1.87
C LEU A 217 12.87 19.79 -2.45
N LEU A 218 13.49 20.83 -1.90
CA LEU A 218 14.82 21.31 -2.28
C LEU A 218 15.90 20.46 -1.62
#